data_0bcfc6222a87ca624d1d2485057e1424
#
_entry.id   0bcfc6222a87ca624d1d2485057e1424
#
_cell.length_a   1.000
_cell.length_b   1.000
_cell.length_c   1.000
_cell.angle_alpha   90.00
_cell.angle_beta   90.00
_cell.angle_gamma   90.00
#
_symmetry.space_group_name_H-M   'P 1'
#
loop_
_entity.id
_entity.type
_entity.pdbx_description
1 polymer ?
#
loop_
_entity_poly.entity_id
_entity_poly.type
_entity_poly.pdbx_seq_one_letter_code
_entity_poly.pdbx_strand_id
1 'polypeptide(L)'
;KEYRRQRQMCIRDRQIFKENGEDISSCKCGPDYIDPMFHRQVLGIPARNLDTFFTGEDGTRSLFLRDRREDELVVMEGVMGLYDGLGGIREEGSSYHLAKVTQTPIILVVDAKGMGKSVIPLITGFLAYDKEHLIRGVIFNRMSAVYYEILKPLAEEELGIAVLGYFPENKDLQIASRHLGLCLPGE
;
A
#
# COMPACT_ATOMS: atom_id res chain seq x y z
N LYS A 1 11.35 6.78 -8.74
CA LYS A 1 10.25 7.75 -9.02
C LYS A 1 8.85 7.17 -8.70
N GLU A 2 8.60 5.89 -8.93
CA GLU A 2 7.30 5.22 -8.64
C GLU A 2 7.02 5.14 -7.15
N TYR A 3 7.96 4.67 -6.38
CA TYR A 3 7.88 4.57 -4.91
C TYR A 3 7.44 5.89 -4.22
N ARG A 4 7.90 7.03 -4.73
CA ARG A 4 7.52 8.35 -4.18
C ARG A 4 6.03 8.67 -4.35
N ARG A 5 5.42 8.24 -5.46
CA ARG A 5 4.00 8.51 -5.76
C ARG A 5 3.06 7.59 -4.98
N GLN A 6 3.45 6.35 -4.79
CA GLN A 6 2.72 5.41 -3.93
C GLN A 6 2.63 5.94 -2.49
N ARG A 7 3.72 6.47 -1.95
CA ARG A 7 3.76 7.14 -0.65
C ARG A 7 2.72 8.26 -0.49
N GLN A 8 2.57 9.10 -1.50
CA GLN A 8 1.59 10.19 -1.49
C GLN A 8 0.16 9.69 -1.42
N MET A 9 -0.14 8.60 -2.13
CA MET A 9 -1.44 7.96 -2.06
C MET A 9 -1.73 7.46 -0.65
N CYS A 10 -0.80 6.71 -0.08
CA CYS A 10 -0.94 6.17 1.27
C CYS A 10 -1.12 7.25 2.35
N ILE A 11 -0.49 8.42 2.20
CA ILE A 11 -0.69 9.57 3.09
C ILE A 11 -2.11 10.11 2.95
N ARG A 12 -2.60 10.28 1.73
CA ARG A 12 -3.96 10.80 1.47
C ARG A 12 -5.04 9.83 1.95
N ASP A 13 -4.88 8.54 1.72
CA ASP A 13 -5.82 7.53 2.18
C ASP A 13 -5.98 7.60 3.70
N ARG A 14 -4.88 7.68 4.44
CA ARG A 14 -4.89 7.84 5.90
C ARG A 14 -5.57 9.13 6.34
N GLN A 15 -5.31 10.22 5.64
CA GLN A 15 -5.94 11.51 5.94
C GLN A 15 -7.47 11.44 5.73
N ILE A 16 -7.93 10.81 4.65
CA ILE A 16 -9.35 10.64 4.35
C ILE A 16 -10.03 9.79 5.43
N PHE A 17 -9.46 8.67 5.82
CA PHE A 17 -10.02 7.84 6.89
C PHE A 17 -10.13 8.60 8.20
N LYS A 18 -9.09 9.35 8.56
CA LYS A 18 -9.11 10.19 9.76
C LYS A 18 -10.17 11.29 9.70
N GLU A 19 -10.30 11.97 8.57
CA GLU A 19 -11.32 13.01 8.36
C GLU A 19 -12.75 12.45 8.40
N ASN A 20 -12.92 11.20 8.02
CA ASN A 20 -14.19 10.48 8.15
C ASN A 20 -14.48 9.99 9.58
N GLY A 21 -13.58 10.25 10.52
CA GLY A 21 -13.76 9.89 11.94
C GLY A 21 -13.35 8.45 12.28
N GLU A 22 -12.65 7.76 11.38
CA GLU A 22 -12.15 6.41 11.65
C GLU A 22 -11.00 6.44 12.67
N ASP A 23 -11.01 5.50 13.60
CA ASP A 23 -9.88 5.26 14.48
C ASP A 23 -8.81 4.49 13.73
N ILE A 24 -7.76 5.20 13.30
CA ILE A 24 -6.77 4.68 12.37
C ILE A 24 -5.37 4.63 12.97
N SER A 25 -4.65 3.57 12.65
CA SER A 25 -3.20 3.48 12.83
C SER A 25 -2.48 3.08 11.54
N SER A 26 -1.19 3.32 11.52
CA SER A 26 -0.32 3.09 10.37
C SER A 26 0.78 2.10 10.69
N CYS A 27 0.96 1.12 9.82
CA CYS A 27 2.16 0.27 9.82
C CYS A 27 2.93 0.46 8.52
N LYS A 28 4.26 0.50 8.61
CA LYS A 28 5.16 0.49 7.46
C LYS A 28 5.83 -0.86 7.39
N CYS A 29 5.82 -1.49 6.22
CA CYS A 29 6.62 -2.69 5.96
C CYS A 29 8.10 -2.32 5.89
N GLY A 30 8.93 -3.03 6.65
CA GLY A 30 10.36 -2.80 6.70
C GLY A 30 10.82 -1.68 7.65
N PRO A 31 12.15 -1.49 7.79
CA PRO A 31 12.75 -0.57 8.74
C PRO A 31 12.79 0.86 8.18
N ASP A 32 11.65 1.50 8.02
CA ASP A 32 11.55 2.90 7.59
C ASP A 32 11.41 3.82 8.80
N TYR A 33 12.26 4.83 8.89
CA TYR A 33 12.23 5.80 9.98
C TYR A 33 11.37 7.02 9.65
N ILE A 34 11.37 7.46 8.40
CA ILE A 34 10.82 8.75 7.97
C ILE A 34 9.30 8.69 7.87
N ASP A 35 8.75 7.66 7.22
CA ASP A 35 7.31 7.57 7.00
C ASP A 35 6.51 7.43 8.29
N PRO A 36 6.88 6.56 9.24
CA PRO A 36 6.18 6.51 10.53
C PRO A 36 6.29 7.80 11.33
N MET A 37 7.41 8.51 11.24
CA MET A 37 7.56 9.82 11.87
C MET A 37 6.63 10.86 11.24
N PHE A 38 6.56 10.91 9.90
CA PHE A 38 5.65 11.78 9.18
C PHE A 38 4.19 11.50 9.56
N HIS A 39 3.77 10.22 9.61
CA HIS A 39 2.42 9.86 9.98
C HIS A 39 2.07 10.31 11.41
N ARG A 40 3.00 10.20 12.35
CA ARG A 40 2.78 10.68 13.73
C ARG A 40 2.73 12.20 13.84
N GLN A 41 3.67 12.89 13.19
CA GLN A 41 3.82 14.34 13.38
C GLN A 41 2.87 15.16 12.52
N VAL A 42 2.64 14.73 11.26
CA VAL A 42 1.81 15.48 10.31
C VAL A 42 0.36 15.04 10.36
N LEU A 43 0.12 13.72 10.33
CA LEU A 43 -1.23 13.19 10.34
C LEU A 43 -1.79 13.00 11.75
N GLY A 44 -0.93 12.99 12.77
CA GLY A 44 -1.34 12.78 14.16
C GLY A 44 -1.97 11.40 14.38
N ILE A 45 -1.50 10.37 13.67
CA ILE A 45 -1.95 8.98 13.81
C ILE A 45 -0.84 8.10 14.38
N PRO A 46 -1.15 7.11 15.22
CA PRO A 46 -0.17 6.14 15.66
C PRO A 46 0.49 5.45 14.47
N ALA A 47 1.81 5.31 14.48
CA ALA A 47 2.53 4.67 13.39
C ALA A 47 3.71 3.85 13.90
N ARG A 48 3.95 2.70 13.28
CA ARG A 48 5.05 1.78 13.61
C ARG A 48 5.59 1.08 12.37
N ASN A 49 6.71 0.41 12.52
CA ASN A 49 7.25 -0.51 11.52
C ASN A 49 6.88 -1.94 11.89
N LEU A 50 6.67 -2.78 10.88
CA LEU A 50 6.58 -4.22 11.00
C LEU A 50 7.53 -4.84 9.99
N ASP A 51 8.36 -5.77 10.44
CA ASP A 51 9.37 -6.40 9.59
C ASP A 51 9.57 -7.87 10.00
N THR A 52 9.14 -8.76 9.12
CA THR A 52 9.22 -10.20 9.35
C THR A 52 10.66 -10.74 9.34
N PHE A 53 11.59 -10.02 8.73
CA PHE A 53 13.00 -10.40 8.75
C PHE A 53 13.64 -10.17 10.11
N PHE A 54 13.40 -9.01 10.74
CA PHE A 54 14.00 -8.71 12.04
C PHE A 54 13.30 -9.38 13.22
N THR A 55 12.00 -9.54 13.17
CA THR A 55 11.22 -10.02 14.32
C THR A 55 10.70 -11.46 14.17
N GLY A 56 10.91 -12.08 13.01
CA GLY A 56 10.30 -13.36 12.67
C GLY A 56 8.77 -13.27 12.56
N GLU A 57 8.11 -14.34 12.19
CA GLU A 57 6.66 -14.36 11.99
C GLU A 57 5.89 -14.16 13.31
N ASP A 58 6.25 -14.90 14.36
CA ASP A 58 5.56 -14.81 15.66
C ASP A 58 5.79 -13.46 16.35
N GLY A 59 7.01 -12.94 16.29
CA GLY A 59 7.33 -11.60 16.79
C GLY A 59 6.56 -10.52 16.06
N THR A 60 6.50 -10.60 14.72
CA THR A 60 5.73 -9.67 13.88
C THR A 60 4.24 -9.72 14.22
N ARG A 61 3.67 -10.92 14.35
CA ARG A 61 2.26 -11.11 14.72
C ARG A 61 1.96 -10.54 16.11
N SER A 62 2.85 -10.80 17.08
CA SER A 62 2.73 -10.23 18.42
C SER A 62 2.80 -8.72 18.42
N LEU A 63 3.71 -8.12 17.66
CA LEU A 63 3.82 -6.67 17.51
C LEU A 63 2.61 -6.07 16.78
N PHE A 64 2.08 -6.75 15.78
CA PHE A 64 0.89 -6.30 15.05
C PHE A 64 -0.35 -6.24 15.96
N LEU A 65 -0.52 -7.23 16.84
CA LEU A 65 -1.66 -7.33 17.75
C LEU A 65 -1.49 -6.48 19.03
N ARG A 66 -0.25 -6.05 19.34
CA ARG A 66 0.02 -5.25 20.53
C ARG A 66 -0.67 -3.90 20.45
N ASP A 67 -1.29 -3.51 21.53
CA ASP A 67 -1.95 -2.20 21.71
C ASP A 67 -3.03 -1.90 20.65
N ARG A 68 -3.53 -2.93 19.98
CA ARG A 68 -4.59 -2.80 19.00
C ARG A 68 -5.93 -2.54 19.70
N ARG A 69 -6.65 -1.52 19.24
CA ARG A 69 -8.00 -1.21 19.72
C ARG A 69 -9.04 -2.02 18.93
N GLU A 70 -10.22 -2.23 19.51
CA GLU A 70 -11.22 -3.16 18.98
C GLU A 70 -11.70 -2.75 17.57
N ASP A 71 -11.99 -1.50 17.34
CA ASP A 71 -12.48 -0.99 16.06
C ASP A 71 -11.43 -0.24 15.24
N GLU A 72 -10.15 -0.45 15.54
CA GLU A 72 -9.06 0.25 14.87
C GLU A 72 -8.84 -0.24 13.44
N LEU A 73 -8.88 0.70 12.48
CA LEU A 73 -8.45 0.47 11.11
C LEU A 73 -6.93 0.58 10.99
N VAL A 74 -6.25 -0.54 10.74
CA VAL A 74 -4.80 -0.55 10.53
C VAL A 74 -4.48 -0.50 9.05
N VAL A 75 -3.83 0.58 8.60
CA VAL A 75 -3.37 0.71 7.22
C VAL A 75 -1.89 0.37 7.14
N MET A 76 -1.56 -0.73 6.47
CA MET A 76 -0.17 -1.14 6.20
C MET A 76 0.29 -0.64 4.83
N GLU A 77 1.47 -0.06 4.80
CA GLU A 77 2.11 0.39 3.57
C GLU A 77 3.26 -0.53 3.19
N GLY A 78 3.11 -1.20 2.05
CA GLY A 78 4.16 -2.01 1.45
C GLY A 78 5.28 -1.16 0.85
N VAL A 79 6.42 -1.78 0.64
CA VAL A 79 7.61 -1.19 -0.02
C VAL A 79 8.03 -2.10 -1.17
N MET A 80 8.66 -1.51 -2.19
CA MET A 80 9.11 -2.21 -3.40
C MET A 80 7.96 -2.92 -4.13
N GLY A 81 8.25 -3.95 -4.91
CA GLY A 81 7.22 -4.83 -5.45
C GLY A 81 6.58 -5.71 -4.36
N LEU A 82 5.35 -6.13 -4.59
CA LEU A 82 4.58 -6.89 -3.61
C LEU A 82 5.32 -8.14 -3.09
N TYR A 83 6.02 -8.83 -3.97
CA TYR A 83 6.73 -10.08 -3.68
C TYR A 83 8.25 -9.89 -3.51
N ASP A 84 8.74 -8.65 -3.60
CA ASP A 84 10.17 -8.35 -3.51
C ASP A 84 10.60 -8.29 -2.04
N GLY A 85 11.12 -9.38 -1.54
CA GLY A 85 11.65 -9.48 -0.19
C GLY A 85 13.18 -9.51 -0.17
N LEU A 86 13.78 -10.43 0.56
CA LEU A 86 15.23 -10.52 0.75
C LEU A 86 15.99 -10.67 -0.57
N GLY A 87 16.89 -9.73 -0.80
CA GLY A 87 17.70 -9.69 -2.03
C GLY A 87 16.89 -9.39 -3.30
N GLY A 88 15.61 -9.02 -3.18
CA GLY A 88 14.70 -8.76 -4.29
C GLY A 88 14.24 -10.01 -5.05
N ILE A 89 14.53 -11.21 -4.53
CA ILE A 89 14.24 -12.50 -5.19
C ILE A 89 13.53 -13.51 -4.29
N ARG A 90 13.43 -13.25 -3.00
CA ARG A 90 12.73 -14.11 -2.03
C ARG A 90 11.46 -13.42 -1.57
N GLU A 91 10.46 -14.22 -1.20
CA GLU A 91 9.21 -13.71 -0.62
C GLU A 91 9.40 -13.24 0.83
N GLU A 92 10.31 -13.87 1.58
CA GLU A 92 10.58 -13.52 2.97
C GLU A 92 11.01 -12.06 3.11
N GLY A 93 10.37 -11.36 4.02
CA GLY A 93 10.58 -9.92 4.23
C GLY A 93 9.85 -9.01 3.24
N SER A 94 9.09 -9.57 2.27
CA SER A 94 8.27 -8.80 1.35
C SER A 94 6.99 -8.27 1.99
N SER A 95 6.32 -7.35 1.31
CA SER A 95 4.99 -6.86 1.70
C SER A 95 3.95 -7.97 1.68
N TYR A 96 4.06 -8.91 0.74
CA TYR A 96 3.20 -10.09 0.69
C TYR A 96 3.40 -11.00 1.90
N HIS A 97 4.66 -11.29 2.27
CA HIS A 97 4.98 -12.08 3.45
C HIS A 97 4.42 -11.45 4.74
N LEU A 98 4.55 -10.13 4.88
CA LEU A 98 3.96 -9.42 6.01
C LEU A 98 2.42 -9.56 6.04
N ALA A 99 1.75 -9.37 4.91
CA ALA A 99 0.30 -9.53 4.81
C ALA A 99 -0.14 -10.95 5.15
N LYS A 100 0.61 -11.98 4.70
CA LYS A 100 0.38 -13.39 5.03
C LYS A 100 0.51 -13.67 6.54
N VAL A 101 1.57 -13.18 7.16
CA VAL A 101 1.82 -13.36 8.60
C VAL A 101 0.75 -12.69 9.46
N THR A 102 0.26 -11.53 9.03
CA THR A 102 -0.78 -10.75 9.75
C THR A 102 -2.20 -11.06 9.30
N GLN A 103 -2.38 -11.93 8.29
CA GLN A 103 -3.68 -12.24 7.67
C GLN A 103 -4.43 -10.98 7.21
N THR A 104 -3.71 -10.04 6.64
CA THR A 104 -4.26 -8.75 6.20
C THR A 104 -4.58 -8.78 4.71
N PRO A 105 -5.79 -8.34 4.30
CA PRO A 105 -6.12 -8.23 2.88
C PRO A 105 -5.26 -7.18 2.19
N ILE A 106 -4.94 -7.44 0.92
CA ILE A 106 -4.09 -6.58 0.10
C ILE A 106 -4.94 -5.81 -0.89
N ILE A 107 -4.73 -4.50 -0.96
CA ILE A 107 -5.16 -3.64 -2.05
C ILE A 107 -3.95 -3.39 -2.95
N LEU A 108 -3.98 -3.94 -4.13
CA LEU A 108 -2.88 -3.81 -5.09
C LEU A 108 -2.96 -2.46 -5.81
N VAL A 109 -1.94 -1.65 -5.70
CA VAL A 109 -1.84 -0.38 -6.44
C VAL A 109 -1.00 -0.60 -7.70
N VAL A 110 -1.63 -0.49 -8.86
CA VAL A 110 -1.01 -0.77 -10.16
C VAL A 110 -0.76 0.51 -10.93
N ASP A 111 0.48 0.69 -11.36
CA ASP A 111 0.80 1.78 -12.28
C ASP A 111 0.23 1.50 -13.69
N ALA A 112 -0.83 2.20 -14.01
CA ALA A 112 -1.57 2.04 -15.26
C ALA A 112 -1.27 3.12 -16.29
N LYS A 113 -0.15 3.86 -16.14
CA LYS A 113 0.21 4.94 -17.08
C LYS A 113 0.36 4.43 -18.51
N GLY A 114 -0.48 4.96 -19.41
CA GLY A 114 -0.47 4.58 -20.81
C GLY A 114 -0.98 3.16 -21.10
N MET A 115 -1.55 2.51 -20.09
CA MET A 115 -2.13 1.16 -20.25
C MET A 115 -3.62 1.26 -20.58
N GLY A 116 -4.06 0.43 -21.50
CA GLY A 116 -5.45 0.07 -21.73
C GLY A 116 -5.74 -1.32 -21.15
N LYS A 117 -6.32 -2.21 -21.95
CA LYS A 117 -6.65 -3.59 -21.54
C LYS A 117 -5.45 -4.40 -21.01
N SER A 118 -4.22 -4.03 -21.35
CA SER A 118 -2.99 -4.71 -20.87
C SER A 118 -2.80 -4.66 -19.35
N VAL A 119 -3.51 -3.81 -18.63
CA VAL A 119 -3.52 -3.81 -17.17
C VAL A 119 -4.14 -5.09 -16.59
N ILE A 120 -5.09 -5.70 -17.29
CA ILE A 120 -5.79 -6.92 -16.85
C ILE A 120 -4.83 -8.11 -16.78
N PRO A 121 -4.11 -8.51 -17.84
CA PRO A 121 -3.16 -9.62 -17.76
C PRO A 121 -2.00 -9.33 -16.79
N LEU A 122 -1.62 -8.08 -16.58
CA LEU A 122 -0.66 -7.73 -15.54
C LEU A 122 -1.19 -8.10 -14.14
N ILE A 123 -2.42 -7.72 -13.81
CA ILE A 123 -3.05 -8.04 -12.52
C ILE A 123 -3.32 -9.54 -12.41
N THR A 124 -3.75 -10.19 -13.50
CA THR A 124 -3.94 -11.64 -13.54
C THR A 124 -2.67 -12.38 -13.10
N GLY A 125 -1.49 -11.90 -13.53
CA GLY A 125 -0.21 -12.45 -13.07
C GLY A 125 -0.02 -12.35 -11.56
N PHE A 126 -0.36 -11.23 -10.95
CA PHE A 126 -0.32 -11.07 -9.49
C PHE A 126 -1.31 -12.00 -8.78
N LEU A 127 -2.54 -12.10 -9.30
CA LEU A 127 -3.56 -12.99 -8.73
C LEU A 127 -3.18 -14.47 -8.85
N ALA A 128 -2.58 -14.86 -9.97
CA ALA A 128 -2.09 -16.24 -10.16
C ALA A 128 -0.93 -16.60 -9.22
N TYR A 129 -0.18 -15.60 -8.79
CA TYR A 129 0.92 -15.76 -7.82
C TYR A 129 0.44 -15.71 -6.36
N ASP A 130 -0.72 -15.13 -6.09
CA ASP A 130 -1.35 -14.99 -4.77
C ASP A 130 -2.03 -16.30 -4.33
N LYS A 131 -1.26 -17.21 -3.80
CA LYS A 131 -1.77 -18.53 -3.37
C LYS A 131 -2.64 -18.50 -2.12
N GLU A 132 -2.48 -17.48 -1.30
CA GLU A 132 -3.27 -17.30 -0.06
C GLU A 132 -4.53 -16.46 -0.32
N HIS A 133 -4.74 -16.02 -1.56
CA HIS A 133 -5.88 -15.19 -1.96
C HIS A 133 -6.05 -13.93 -1.09
N LEU A 134 -4.95 -13.26 -0.78
CA LEU A 134 -4.94 -12.06 0.03
C LEU A 134 -5.29 -10.79 -0.76
N ILE A 135 -5.06 -10.77 -2.08
CA ILE A 135 -5.39 -9.64 -2.94
C ILE A 135 -6.90 -9.57 -3.10
N ARG A 136 -7.51 -8.52 -2.55
CA ARG A 136 -8.97 -8.33 -2.51
C ARG A 136 -9.46 -7.19 -3.38
N GLY A 137 -8.58 -6.33 -3.81
CA GLY A 137 -8.93 -5.22 -4.68
C GLY A 137 -7.74 -4.58 -5.34
N VAL A 138 -8.00 -3.72 -6.29
CA VAL A 138 -7.00 -2.98 -7.04
C VAL A 138 -7.35 -1.50 -7.14
N ILE A 139 -6.33 -0.66 -7.15
CA ILE A 139 -6.42 0.76 -7.48
C ILE A 139 -5.53 1.04 -8.68
N PHE A 140 -6.08 1.69 -9.70
CA PHE A 140 -5.31 2.10 -10.87
C PHE A 140 -4.62 3.44 -10.61
N ASN A 141 -3.30 3.45 -10.61
CA ASN A 141 -2.51 4.68 -10.46
C ASN A 141 -2.15 5.23 -11.84
N ARG A 142 -2.21 6.55 -12.00
CA ARG A 142 -1.91 7.31 -13.23
C ARG A 142 -2.82 6.93 -14.41
N MET A 143 -4.06 6.59 -14.13
CA MET A 143 -5.09 6.33 -15.13
C MET A 143 -5.95 7.56 -15.35
N SER A 144 -6.40 7.79 -16.58
CA SER A 144 -7.38 8.86 -16.86
C SER A 144 -8.80 8.41 -16.51
N ALA A 145 -9.67 9.39 -16.19
CA ALA A 145 -11.07 9.10 -15.88
C ALA A 145 -11.77 8.36 -17.02
N VAL A 146 -11.54 8.76 -18.26
CA VAL A 146 -12.16 8.13 -19.43
C VAL A 146 -11.80 6.65 -19.56
N TYR A 147 -10.52 6.31 -19.35
CA TYR A 147 -10.10 4.91 -19.39
C TYR A 147 -10.59 4.12 -18.18
N TYR A 148 -10.67 4.74 -17.02
CA TYR A 148 -11.19 4.11 -15.81
C TYR A 148 -12.63 3.64 -15.98
N GLU A 149 -13.51 4.50 -16.49
CA GLU A 149 -14.93 4.16 -16.71
C GLU A 149 -15.12 2.97 -17.63
N ILE A 150 -14.24 2.82 -18.64
CA ILE A 150 -14.28 1.71 -19.58
C ILE A 150 -13.68 0.43 -18.99
N LEU A 151 -12.55 0.56 -18.30
CA LEU A 151 -11.76 -0.58 -17.84
C LEU A 151 -12.26 -1.16 -16.52
N LYS A 152 -12.89 -0.37 -15.67
CA LYS A 152 -13.39 -0.84 -14.38
C LYS A 152 -14.33 -2.04 -14.53
N PRO A 153 -15.47 -1.96 -15.26
CA PRO A 153 -16.40 -3.09 -15.36
C PRO A 153 -15.74 -4.31 -15.99
N LEU A 154 -14.90 -4.11 -17.02
CA LEU A 154 -14.19 -5.18 -17.68
C LEU A 154 -13.18 -5.87 -16.76
N ALA A 155 -12.45 -5.11 -15.97
CA ALA A 155 -11.47 -5.64 -15.03
C ALA A 155 -12.17 -6.40 -13.88
N GLU A 156 -13.26 -5.88 -13.34
CA GLU A 156 -14.04 -6.57 -12.31
C GLU A 156 -14.62 -7.89 -12.82
N GLU A 157 -15.12 -7.92 -14.05
CA GLU A 157 -15.64 -9.14 -14.70
C GLU A 157 -14.53 -10.18 -14.94
N GLU A 158 -13.40 -9.77 -15.55
CA GLU A 158 -12.33 -10.69 -15.93
C GLU A 158 -11.45 -11.15 -14.73
N LEU A 159 -11.29 -10.30 -13.70
CA LEU A 159 -10.40 -10.59 -12.57
C LEU A 159 -11.14 -11.16 -11.34
N GLY A 160 -12.44 -10.93 -11.22
CA GLY A 160 -13.23 -11.36 -10.07
C GLY A 160 -12.86 -10.66 -8.76
N ILE A 161 -12.22 -9.48 -8.81
CA ILE A 161 -11.87 -8.65 -7.65
C ILE A 161 -12.39 -7.22 -7.81
N ALA A 162 -12.56 -6.51 -6.70
CA ALA A 162 -13.03 -5.13 -6.73
C ALA A 162 -12.00 -4.16 -7.32
N VAL A 163 -12.44 -3.29 -8.24
CA VAL A 163 -11.68 -2.11 -8.66
C VAL A 163 -12.13 -0.92 -7.83
N LEU A 164 -11.36 -0.61 -6.80
CA LEU A 164 -11.74 0.35 -5.75
C LEU A 164 -11.67 1.81 -6.20
N GLY A 165 -10.87 2.10 -7.21
CA GLY A 165 -10.72 3.46 -7.70
C GLY A 165 -9.52 3.67 -8.61
N TYR A 166 -9.27 4.93 -8.93
CA TYR A 166 -8.10 5.35 -9.68
C TYR A 166 -7.54 6.67 -9.19
N PHE A 167 -6.27 6.91 -9.47
CA PHE A 167 -5.63 8.21 -9.30
C PHE A 167 -5.18 8.72 -10.67
N PRO A 168 -5.58 9.93 -11.08
CA PRO A 168 -5.07 10.54 -12.28
C PRO A 168 -3.62 10.97 -12.09
N GLU A 169 -2.89 11.13 -13.21
CA GLU A 169 -1.57 11.77 -13.16
C GLU A 169 -1.75 13.25 -12.80
N ASN A 170 -1.29 13.64 -11.61
CA ASN A 170 -1.34 15.03 -11.16
C ASN A 170 0.08 15.50 -10.76
N LYS A 171 0.55 16.56 -11.40
CA LYS A 171 1.88 17.15 -11.14
C LYS A 171 1.91 17.97 -9.86
N ASP A 172 0.78 18.53 -9.47
CA ASP A 172 0.66 19.41 -8.29
C ASP A 172 0.66 18.64 -6.97
N LEU A 173 0.45 17.34 -7.03
CA LEU A 173 0.47 16.46 -5.86
C LEU A 173 1.88 15.88 -5.57
N GLN A 174 2.93 16.52 -6.04
CA GLN A 174 4.29 16.08 -5.76
C GLN A 174 4.79 16.65 -4.44
N ILE A 175 4.87 15.83 -3.40
CA ILE A 175 5.59 16.21 -2.18
C ILE A 175 7.09 16.28 -2.52
N ALA A 176 7.72 17.40 -2.19
CA ALA A 176 9.15 17.54 -2.32
C ALA A 176 9.86 16.45 -1.50
N SER A 177 10.84 15.81 -2.08
CA SER A 177 11.62 14.79 -1.37
C SER A 177 13.09 15.15 -1.42
N ARG A 178 13.77 15.04 -0.29
CA ARG A 178 15.23 15.12 -0.16
C ARG A 178 15.90 13.77 -0.45
N HIS A 179 17.22 13.72 -0.41
CA HIS A 179 18.02 12.56 -0.78
C HIS A 179 17.65 11.25 -0.08
N LEU A 180 17.09 11.31 1.14
CA LEU A 180 16.73 10.14 1.96
C LEU A 180 15.23 9.98 2.25
N GLY A 181 14.33 10.74 1.61
CA GLY A 181 12.90 10.57 1.84
C GLY A 181 12.07 11.84 1.75
N LEU A 182 10.97 11.91 2.51
CA LEU A 182 10.11 13.08 2.61
C LEU A 182 10.81 14.22 3.36
N CYS A 183 10.49 15.48 3.03
CA CYS A 183 10.88 16.59 3.89
C CYS A 183 10.25 16.41 5.27
N LEU A 184 11.02 16.66 6.32
CA LEU A 184 10.52 16.62 7.67
C LEU A 184 9.59 17.81 7.95
N PRO A 185 8.57 17.65 8.82
CA PRO A 185 7.75 18.76 9.26
C PRO A 185 8.64 19.80 9.95
N GLY A 186 8.61 21.04 9.47
CA GLY A 186 9.40 22.15 10.06
C GLY A 186 10.68 22.53 9.30
N GLU A 187 10.95 21.90 8.16
CA GLU A 187 12.00 22.29 7.21
C GLU A 187 11.35 23.01 5.96
#